data_992fda39ffa9d2c882b9a55c29dc3c63
#
_entry.id   992fda39ffa9d2c882b9a55c29dc3c63
#
_cell.length_a   1.000
_cell.length_b   1.000
_cell.length_c   1.000
_cell.angle_alpha   90.00
_cell.angle_beta   90.00
_cell.angle_gamma   90.00
#
_symmetry.space_group_name_H-M   'P 1'
#
loop_
_entity.id
_entity.type
_entity.pdbx_description
1 polymer ?
#
loop_
_entity_poly.entity_id
_entity_poly.type
_entity_poly.pdbx_seq_one_letter_code
_entity_poly.pdbx_strand_id
1 'polypeptide(L)'
;LHAVIDHVIDGYQPAIDGIDNDLREVTADVFSDSRHNAAERIFTLKREVLEFQRNTEPLAQALDILRNEDLELVSKEMQNYFRDAEDHLLRVLARLNAHSALLSDALGANLANITVRQNDDMRTISAWVAIAAIPTMIGGIYGMNFEHMPELDQPWAYPVVVAAMVVLCLIVHRRFKRAGWL
;
A
#
# COMPACT_ATOMS: atom_id res chain seq x y z
N LEU A 1 41.41 16.86 -9.48
CA LEU A 1 40.10 17.13 -8.84
C LEU A 1 38.96 16.51 -9.67
N HIS A 2 38.86 16.84 -10.98
CA HIS A 2 37.84 16.31 -11.90
C HIS A 2 37.68 14.78 -11.79
N ALA A 3 38.77 14.01 -12.01
CA ALA A 3 38.72 12.53 -11.98
C ALA A 3 38.18 11.95 -10.65
N VAL A 4 38.35 12.65 -9.53
CA VAL A 4 37.78 12.25 -8.23
C VAL A 4 36.29 12.50 -8.20
N ILE A 5 35.83 13.66 -8.67
CA ILE A 5 34.41 14.02 -8.73
C ILE A 5 33.66 13.08 -9.66
N ASP A 6 34.20 12.85 -10.86
CA ASP A 6 33.63 11.94 -11.85
C ASP A 6 33.51 10.51 -11.30
N HIS A 7 34.55 10.00 -10.66
CA HIS A 7 34.53 8.70 -10.01
C HIS A 7 33.50 8.59 -8.90
N VAL A 8 33.29 9.66 -8.13
CA VAL A 8 32.24 9.68 -7.07
C VAL A 8 30.86 9.67 -7.68
N ILE A 9 30.62 10.47 -8.74
CA ILE A 9 29.31 10.54 -9.41
C ILE A 9 29.00 9.23 -10.13
N ASP A 10 29.96 8.61 -10.79
CA ASP A 10 29.81 7.28 -11.39
C ASP A 10 29.47 6.22 -10.35
N GLY A 11 30.01 6.35 -9.13
CA GLY A 11 29.70 5.49 -7.99
C GLY A 11 28.24 5.56 -7.52
N TYR A 12 27.49 6.60 -7.89
CA TYR A 12 26.06 6.71 -7.57
C TYR A 12 25.19 5.82 -8.46
N GLN A 13 25.62 5.49 -9.68
CA GLN A 13 24.82 4.68 -10.61
C GLN A 13 24.47 3.29 -10.06
N PRO A 14 25.41 2.49 -9.51
CA PRO A 14 25.07 1.21 -8.89
C PRO A 14 24.10 1.34 -7.71
N ALA A 15 24.21 2.41 -6.92
CA ALA A 15 23.29 2.65 -5.80
C ALA A 15 21.86 2.93 -6.30
N ILE A 16 21.72 3.73 -7.37
CA ILE A 16 20.41 4.01 -7.98
C ILE A 16 19.81 2.75 -8.60
N ASP A 17 20.61 1.92 -9.25
CA ASP A 17 20.15 0.66 -9.84
C ASP A 17 19.69 -0.32 -8.75
N GLY A 18 20.31 -0.30 -7.56
CA GLY A 18 19.84 -0.99 -6.37
C GLY A 18 18.45 -0.49 -5.93
N ILE A 19 18.29 0.83 -5.78
CA ILE A 19 17.02 1.46 -5.44
C ILE A 19 15.92 1.12 -6.46
N ASP A 20 16.23 1.13 -7.76
CA ASP A 20 15.29 0.72 -8.83
C ASP A 20 14.80 -0.71 -8.66
N ASN A 21 15.66 -1.60 -8.21
CA ASN A 21 15.32 -2.99 -7.95
C ASN A 21 14.41 -3.13 -6.74
N ASP A 22 14.78 -2.48 -5.63
CA ASP A 22 13.99 -2.47 -4.40
C ASP A 22 12.61 -1.82 -4.62
N LEU A 23 12.53 -0.75 -5.42
CA LEU A 23 11.28 -0.10 -5.81
C LEU A 23 10.36 -1.05 -6.58
N ARG A 24 10.91 -1.83 -7.51
CA ARG A 24 10.13 -2.85 -8.25
C ARG A 24 9.58 -3.93 -7.33
N GLU A 25 10.41 -4.43 -6.39
CA GLU A 25 9.98 -5.44 -5.42
C GLU A 25 8.87 -4.90 -4.51
N VAL A 26 9.07 -3.73 -3.92
CA VAL A 26 8.10 -3.09 -3.03
C VAL A 26 6.78 -2.81 -3.76
N THR A 27 6.86 -2.35 -5.01
CA THR A 27 5.65 -2.12 -5.83
C THR A 27 4.92 -3.44 -6.13
N ALA A 28 5.65 -4.51 -6.43
CA ALA A 28 5.06 -5.83 -6.62
C ALA A 28 4.38 -6.34 -5.35
N ASP A 29 4.98 -6.12 -4.18
CA ASP A 29 4.38 -6.49 -2.88
C ASP A 29 3.05 -5.75 -2.62
N VAL A 30 2.96 -4.45 -2.96
CA VAL A 30 1.73 -3.64 -2.81
C VAL A 30 0.57 -4.21 -3.62
N PHE A 31 0.84 -4.73 -4.82
CA PHE A 31 -0.17 -5.27 -5.73
C PHE A 31 -0.33 -6.80 -5.63
N SER A 32 0.41 -7.45 -4.74
CA SER A 32 0.26 -8.87 -4.47
C SER A 32 -0.96 -9.14 -3.59
N ASP A 33 -1.54 -10.34 -3.70
CA ASP A 33 -2.61 -10.81 -2.80
C ASP A 33 -2.12 -11.13 -1.38
N SER A 34 -0.84 -10.87 -1.09
CA SER A 34 -0.29 -11.10 0.23
C SER A 34 -0.94 -10.17 1.27
N ARG A 35 -1.26 -10.71 2.45
CA ARG A 35 -1.76 -9.91 3.59
C ARG A 35 -0.65 -9.13 4.29
N HIS A 36 0.57 -9.10 3.75
CA HIS A 36 1.67 -8.36 4.33
C HIS A 36 1.48 -6.86 4.07
N ASN A 37 1.69 -6.08 5.11
CA ASN A 37 1.67 -4.63 4.99
C ASN A 37 3.04 -4.17 4.45
N ALA A 38 3.06 -3.73 3.20
CA ALA A 38 4.28 -3.23 2.55
C ALA A 38 4.73 -1.84 3.07
N ALA A 39 3.94 -1.19 3.94
CA ALA A 39 4.20 0.18 4.39
C ALA A 39 5.58 0.37 5.02
N GLU A 40 6.03 -0.58 5.86
CA GLU A 40 7.35 -0.48 6.53
C GLU A 40 8.50 -0.50 5.51
N ARG A 41 8.43 -1.39 4.53
CA ARG A 41 9.43 -1.44 3.43
C ARG A 41 9.43 -0.16 2.60
N ILE A 42 8.23 0.36 2.26
CA ILE A 42 8.08 1.62 1.54
C ILE A 42 8.71 2.78 2.32
N PHE A 43 8.43 2.89 3.63
CA PHE A 43 9.01 3.94 4.47
C PHE A 43 10.52 3.84 4.60
N THR A 44 11.06 2.63 4.75
CA THR A 44 12.50 2.39 4.84
C THR A 44 13.19 2.83 3.56
N LEU A 45 12.71 2.35 2.40
CA LEU A 45 13.27 2.70 1.11
C LEU A 45 13.13 4.21 0.81
N LYS A 46 11.99 4.81 1.16
CA LYS A 46 11.78 6.24 1.00
C LYS A 46 12.77 7.06 1.82
N ARG A 47 13.05 6.65 3.07
CA ARG A 47 14.05 7.30 3.91
C ARG A 47 15.45 7.23 3.30
N GLU A 48 15.84 6.08 2.76
CA GLU A 48 17.12 5.88 2.07
C GLU A 48 17.24 6.79 0.84
N VAL A 49 16.20 6.86 0.01
CA VAL A 49 16.15 7.73 -1.17
C VAL A 49 16.30 9.21 -0.76
N LEU A 50 15.56 9.65 0.28
CA LEU A 50 15.64 11.04 0.75
C LEU A 50 16.99 11.36 1.39
N GLU A 51 17.61 10.42 2.09
CA GLU A 51 18.94 10.56 2.66
C GLU A 51 19.98 10.66 1.56
N PHE A 52 19.90 9.82 0.55
CA PHE A 52 20.79 9.88 -0.63
C PHE A 52 20.65 11.23 -1.34
N GLN A 53 19.43 11.67 -1.61
CA GLN A 53 19.14 12.96 -2.23
C GLN A 53 19.76 14.13 -1.43
N ARG A 54 19.50 14.18 -0.12
CA ARG A 54 19.98 15.24 0.76
C ARG A 54 21.52 15.31 0.84
N ASN A 55 22.19 14.16 0.75
CA ASN A 55 23.65 14.10 0.78
C ASN A 55 24.28 14.45 -0.59
N THR A 56 23.53 14.27 -1.69
CA THR A 56 24.00 14.49 -3.05
C THR A 56 23.72 15.90 -3.57
N GLU A 57 22.60 16.51 -3.13
CA GLU A 57 22.13 17.84 -3.58
C GLU A 57 23.18 18.96 -3.41
N PRO A 58 23.93 19.06 -2.29
CA PRO A 58 24.96 20.11 -2.13
C PRO A 58 26.10 20.02 -3.15
N LEU A 59 26.36 18.82 -3.69
CA LEU A 59 27.40 18.63 -4.70
C LEU A 59 27.03 19.33 -6.03
N ALA A 60 25.74 19.42 -6.36
CA ALA A 60 25.26 20.13 -7.54
C ALA A 60 25.59 21.63 -7.45
N GLN A 61 25.38 22.23 -6.27
CA GLN A 61 25.73 23.64 -6.05
C GLN A 61 27.25 23.87 -6.17
N ALA A 62 28.06 22.96 -5.61
CA ALA A 62 29.53 23.06 -5.73
C ALA A 62 29.99 22.95 -7.17
N LEU A 63 29.39 22.08 -7.98
CA LEU A 63 29.71 21.93 -9.41
C LEU A 63 29.27 23.15 -10.23
N ASP A 64 28.12 23.74 -9.91
CA ASP A 64 27.65 24.97 -10.55
C ASP A 64 28.64 26.15 -10.34
N ILE A 65 29.16 26.29 -9.11
CA ILE A 65 30.18 27.28 -8.78
C ILE A 65 31.46 27.02 -9.60
N LEU A 66 31.95 25.76 -9.63
CA LEU A 66 33.15 25.38 -10.38
C LEU A 66 33.01 25.58 -11.88
N ARG A 67 31.80 25.50 -12.42
CA ARG A 67 31.48 25.72 -13.82
C ARG A 67 31.40 27.18 -14.22
N ASN A 68 30.75 28.01 -13.38
CA ASN A 68 30.33 29.35 -13.77
C ASN A 68 31.20 30.46 -13.21
N GLU A 69 31.97 30.26 -12.15
CA GLU A 69 32.80 31.30 -11.56
C GLU A 69 34.19 31.28 -12.19
N ASP A 70 34.76 32.46 -12.52
CA ASP A 70 36.13 32.65 -12.94
C ASP A 70 37.09 32.45 -11.75
N LEU A 71 37.31 31.19 -11.40
CA LEU A 71 38.27 30.84 -10.36
C LEU A 71 39.68 30.73 -10.97
N GLU A 72 40.66 31.41 -10.36
CA GLU A 72 42.07 31.42 -10.83
C GLU A 72 42.64 29.98 -11.00
N LEU A 73 42.11 29.03 -10.29
CA LEU A 73 42.56 27.62 -10.27
C LEU A 73 41.86 26.73 -11.31
N VAL A 74 40.82 27.23 -11.99
CA VAL A 74 39.97 26.44 -12.91
C VAL A 74 40.15 26.97 -14.34
N SER A 75 40.79 26.19 -15.21
CA SER A 75 40.90 26.55 -16.63
C SER A 75 39.55 26.40 -17.35
N LYS A 76 39.35 27.15 -18.45
CA LYS A 76 38.17 27.04 -19.32
C LYS A 76 37.91 25.63 -19.85
N GLU A 77 38.96 24.86 -20.08
CA GLU A 77 38.84 23.45 -20.47
C GLU A 77 38.26 22.59 -19.35
N MET A 78 38.69 22.85 -18.10
CA MET A 78 38.14 22.16 -16.91
C MET A 78 36.67 22.49 -16.63
N GLN A 79 36.21 23.68 -16.97
CA GLN A 79 34.79 24.06 -16.83
C GLN A 79 33.85 23.14 -17.65
N ASN A 80 34.31 22.68 -18.85
CA ASN A 80 33.54 21.75 -19.65
C ASN A 80 33.40 20.37 -18.98
N TYR A 81 34.44 19.89 -18.31
CA TYR A 81 34.39 18.66 -17.56
C TYR A 81 33.45 18.76 -16.32
N PHE A 82 33.47 19.91 -15.63
CA PHE A 82 32.53 20.11 -14.52
C PHE A 82 31.08 20.22 -14.99
N ARG A 83 30.83 20.75 -16.20
CA ARG A 83 29.50 20.72 -16.81
C ARG A 83 29.00 19.30 -17.05
N ASP A 84 29.84 18.44 -17.58
CA ASP A 84 29.49 17.04 -17.84
C ASP A 84 29.20 16.28 -16.53
N ALA A 85 30.05 16.47 -15.52
CA ALA A 85 29.83 15.94 -14.16
C ALA A 85 28.54 16.44 -13.53
N GLU A 86 28.22 17.74 -13.68
CA GLU A 86 26.96 18.32 -13.21
C GLU A 86 25.74 17.71 -13.91
N ASP A 87 25.80 17.56 -15.24
CA ASP A 87 24.72 16.95 -16.02
C ASP A 87 24.47 15.49 -15.62
N HIS A 88 25.52 14.74 -15.26
CA HIS A 88 25.40 13.40 -14.70
C HIS A 88 24.71 13.45 -13.33
N LEU A 89 25.16 14.33 -12.46
CA LEU A 89 24.60 14.49 -11.10
C LEU A 89 23.14 14.92 -11.13
N LEU A 90 22.76 15.86 -12.01
CA LEU A 90 21.37 16.29 -12.17
C LEU A 90 20.46 15.15 -12.65
N ARG A 91 20.96 14.25 -13.50
CA ARG A 91 20.23 13.04 -13.89
C ARG A 91 20.01 12.10 -12.70
N VAL A 92 21.03 11.93 -11.83
CA VAL A 92 20.93 11.16 -10.58
C VAL A 92 19.84 11.75 -9.69
N LEU A 93 19.89 13.07 -9.44
CA LEU A 93 18.90 13.76 -8.59
C LEU A 93 17.49 13.69 -9.18
N ALA A 94 17.34 13.79 -10.49
CA ALA A 94 16.04 13.64 -11.15
C ALA A 94 15.46 12.22 -10.96
N ARG A 95 16.30 11.18 -11.06
CA ARG A 95 15.87 9.78 -10.76
C ARG A 95 15.45 9.62 -9.30
N LEU A 96 16.23 10.13 -8.35
CA LEU A 96 15.89 10.08 -6.91
C LEU A 96 14.57 10.79 -6.61
N ASN A 97 14.31 11.95 -7.23
CA ASN A 97 13.03 12.63 -7.13
C ASN A 97 11.87 11.79 -7.66
N ALA A 98 12.05 11.16 -8.83
CA ALA A 98 11.05 10.26 -9.40
C ALA A 98 10.79 9.04 -8.50
N HIS A 99 11.82 8.43 -7.92
CA HIS A 99 11.68 7.31 -6.99
C HIS A 99 10.92 7.72 -5.72
N SER A 100 11.24 8.91 -5.16
CA SER A 100 10.52 9.45 -3.99
C SER A 100 9.03 9.66 -4.27
N ALA A 101 8.66 10.13 -5.47
CA ALA A 101 7.28 10.29 -5.90
C ALA A 101 6.59 8.93 -6.04
N LEU A 102 7.22 7.97 -6.76
CA LEU A 102 6.68 6.61 -6.93
C LEU A 102 6.46 5.89 -5.60
N LEU A 103 7.38 6.04 -4.63
CA LEU A 103 7.21 5.49 -3.28
C LEU A 103 6.02 6.13 -2.54
N SER A 104 5.77 7.42 -2.76
CA SER A 104 4.58 8.08 -2.19
C SER A 104 3.29 7.54 -2.80
N ASP A 105 3.27 7.31 -4.11
CA ASP A 105 2.14 6.72 -4.82
C ASP A 105 1.92 5.26 -4.40
N ALA A 106 2.99 4.48 -4.25
CA ALA A 106 2.93 3.11 -3.75
C ALA A 106 2.36 3.03 -2.32
N LEU A 107 2.74 3.98 -1.45
CA LEU A 107 2.16 4.09 -0.10
C LEU A 107 0.65 4.39 -0.17
N GLY A 108 0.25 5.33 -1.03
CA GLY A 108 -1.16 5.65 -1.27
C GLY A 108 -1.96 4.43 -1.76
N ALA A 109 -1.42 3.69 -2.73
CA ALA A 109 -2.02 2.46 -3.23
C ALA A 109 -2.13 1.37 -2.15
N ASN A 110 -1.08 1.21 -1.31
CA ASN A 110 -1.12 0.26 -0.19
C ASN A 110 -2.23 0.60 0.82
N LEU A 111 -2.40 1.88 1.17
CA LEU A 111 -3.48 2.33 2.06
C LEU A 111 -4.87 2.11 1.44
N ALA A 112 -5.03 2.37 0.15
CA ALA A 112 -6.27 2.10 -0.57
C ALA A 112 -6.60 0.59 -0.56
N ASN A 113 -5.63 -0.28 -0.80
CA ASN A 113 -5.80 -1.73 -0.75
C ASN A 113 -6.22 -2.22 0.65
N ILE A 114 -5.61 -1.66 1.71
CA ILE A 114 -6.01 -1.95 3.09
C ILE A 114 -7.48 -1.56 3.31
N THR A 115 -7.90 -0.39 2.85
CA THR A 115 -9.28 0.10 2.99
C THR A 115 -10.28 -0.80 2.26
N VAL A 116 -9.95 -1.24 1.05
CA VAL A 116 -10.79 -2.18 0.28
C VAL A 116 -10.93 -3.50 1.05
N ARG A 117 -9.83 -4.08 1.52
CA ARG A 117 -9.85 -5.32 2.32
C ARG A 117 -10.68 -5.18 3.60
N GLN A 118 -10.53 -4.07 4.34
CA GLN A 118 -11.34 -3.80 5.52
C GLN A 118 -12.83 -3.73 5.19
N ASN A 119 -13.20 -3.14 4.05
CA ASN A 119 -14.59 -3.09 3.59
C ASN A 119 -15.13 -4.50 3.30
N ASP A 120 -14.34 -5.36 2.67
CA ASP A 120 -14.73 -6.73 2.36
C ASP A 120 -14.84 -7.58 3.64
N ASP A 121 -13.91 -7.43 4.60
CA ASP A 121 -14.01 -8.05 5.92
C ASP A 121 -15.28 -7.60 6.67
N MET A 122 -15.61 -6.29 6.64
CA MET A 122 -16.83 -5.76 7.25
C MET A 122 -18.10 -6.30 6.59
N ARG A 123 -18.13 -6.48 5.26
CA ARG A 123 -19.24 -7.14 4.54
C ARG A 123 -19.40 -8.57 5.00
N THR A 124 -18.30 -9.32 5.08
CA THR A 124 -18.29 -10.72 5.52
C THR A 124 -18.80 -10.85 6.95
N ILE A 125 -18.30 -10.01 7.88
CA ILE A 125 -18.77 -9.98 9.28
C ILE A 125 -20.26 -9.66 9.34
N SER A 126 -20.70 -8.62 8.61
CA SER A 126 -22.11 -8.20 8.58
C SER A 126 -23.02 -9.31 8.05
N ALA A 127 -22.58 -10.06 7.02
CA ALA A 127 -23.32 -11.20 6.48
C ALA A 127 -23.48 -12.30 7.53
N TRP A 128 -22.43 -12.67 8.26
CA TRP A 128 -22.51 -13.67 9.32
C TRP A 128 -23.39 -13.22 10.48
N VAL A 129 -23.28 -11.95 10.91
CA VAL A 129 -24.13 -11.38 11.95
C VAL A 129 -25.61 -11.43 11.53
N ALA A 130 -25.93 -11.06 10.28
CA ALA A 130 -27.30 -11.11 9.77
C ALA A 130 -27.85 -12.55 9.73
N ILE A 131 -27.04 -13.54 9.37
CA ILE A 131 -27.43 -14.95 9.38
C ILE A 131 -27.69 -15.44 10.82
N ALA A 132 -26.81 -15.07 11.78
CA ALA A 132 -26.98 -15.46 13.19
C ALA A 132 -28.14 -14.74 13.89
N ALA A 133 -28.53 -13.57 13.42
CA ALA A 133 -29.66 -12.81 13.97
C ALA A 133 -31.01 -13.54 13.73
N ILE A 134 -31.14 -14.31 12.65
CA ILE A 134 -32.40 -15.02 12.31
C ILE A 134 -32.82 -15.99 13.42
N PRO A 135 -32.01 -17.00 13.78
CA PRO A 135 -32.37 -17.91 14.86
C PRO A 135 -32.50 -17.22 16.21
N THR A 136 -31.66 -16.18 16.46
CA THR A 136 -31.74 -15.42 17.71
C THR A 136 -33.06 -14.66 17.83
N MET A 137 -33.53 -14.02 16.76
CA MET A 137 -34.81 -13.32 16.74
C MET A 137 -35.99 -14.27 16.91
N ILE A 138 -36.01 -15.39 16.17
CA ILE A 138 -37.09 -16.39 16.28
C ILE A 138 -37.08 -17.03 17.65
N GLY A 139 -35.92 -17.43 18.17
CA GLY A 139 -35.79 -17.99 19.52
C GLY A 139 -36.17 -16.99 20.60
N GLY A 140 -35.89 -15.69 20.40
CA GLY A 140 -36.36 -14.63 21.31
C GLY A 140 -37.86 -14.47 21.33
N ILE A 141 -38.54 -14.55 20.18
CA ILE A 141 -40.01 -14.48 20.09
C ILE A 141 -40.64 -15.68 20.83
N TYR A 142 -40.16 -16.89 20.56
CA TYR A 142 -40.66 -18.10 21.26
C TYR A 142 -40.21 -18.21 22.72
N GLY A 143 -39.23 -17.47 23.15
CA GLY A 143 -38.80 -17.35 24.54
C GLY A 143 -39.62 -16.33 25.35
N MET A 144 -40.56 -15.60 24.73
CA MET A 144 -41.46 -14.69 25.42
C MET A 144 -42.60 -15.47 26.09
N ASN A 145 -42.91 -15.12 27.33
CA ASN A 145 -43.98 -15.76 28.12
C ASN A 145 -45.37 -15.18 27.77
N PHE A 146 -45.82 -15.40 26.53
CA PHE A 146 -47.19 -15.06 26.14
C PHE A 146 -48.18 -16.19 26.56
N GLU A 147 -49.33 -15.82 27.12
CA GLU A 147 -50.36 -16.79 27.54
C GLU A 147 -51.08 -17.46 26.35
N HIS A 148 -51.05 -16.84 25.17
CA HIS A 148 -51.76 -17.33 23.98
C HIS A 148 -50.80 -17.45 22.78
N MET A 149 -50.16 -18.61 22.67
CA MET A 149 -49.40 -19.03 21.49
C MET A 149 -49.99 -20.34 20.96
N PRO A 150 -50.98 -20.30 20.07
CA PRO A 150 -51.71 -21.48 19.63
C PRO A 150 -50.84 -22.53 18.92
N GLU A 151 -49.68 -22.12 18.37
CA GLU A 151 -48.73 -23.02 17.72
C GLU A 151 -47.99 -23.91 18.72
N LEU A 152 -47.85 -23.55 19.99
CA LEU A 152 -47.13 -24.35 21.01
C LEU A 152 -47.88 -25.61 21.40
N ASP A 153 -49.19 -25.63 21.22
CA ASP A 153 -50.05 -26.80 21.51
C ASP A 153 -49.96 -27.87 20.42
N GLN A 154 -49.27 -27.60 19.29
CA GLN A 154 -49.16 -28.50 18.15
C GLN A 154 -47.82 -29.24 18.14
N PRO A 155 -47.80 -30.60 18.17
CA PRO A 155 -46.54 -31.36 18.21
C PRO A 155 -45.64 -31.18 16.97
N TRP A 156 -46.21 -30.74 15.85
CA TRP A 156 -45.46 -30.46 14.60
C TRP A 156 -44.89 -29.06 14.51
N ALA A 157 -45.31 -28.14 15.39
CA ALA A 157 -44.90 -26.74 15.32
C ALA A 157 -43.37 -26.56 15.51
N TYR A 158 -42.79 -27.22 16.52
CA TYR A 158 -41.38 -27.17 16.81
C TYR A 158 -40.50 -27.56 15.60
N PRO A 159 -40.68 -28.78 14.95
CA PRO A 159 -39.89 -29.13 13.81
C PRO A 159 -40.09 -28.21 12.60
N VAL A 160 -41.29 -27.63 12.40
CA VAL A 160 -41.55 -26.67 11.32
C VAL A 160 -40.81 -25.36 11.53
N VAL A 161 -40.84 -24.83 12.77
CA VAL A 161 -40.11 -23.58 13.12
C VAL A 161 -38.60 -23.76 12.92
N VAL A 162 -38.04 -24.88 13.37
CA VAL A 162 -36.61 -25.19 13.19
C VAL A 162 -36.28 -25.34 11.69
N ALA A 163 -37.12 -26.05 10.91
CA ALA A 163 -36.93 -26.15 9.48
C ALA A 163 -37.01 -24.79 8.77
N ALA A 164 -37.96 -23.95 9.13
CA ALA A 164 -38.08 -22.59 8.60
C ALA A 164 -36.86 -21.73 8.92
N MET A 165 -36.32 -21.80 10.14
CA MET A 165 -35.06 -21.14 10.53
C MET A 165 -33.91 -21.54 9.62
N VAL A 166 -33.70 -22.86 9.42
CA VAL A 166 -32.64 -23.39 8.58
C VAL A 166 -32.80 -22.92 7.14
N VAL A 167 -34.01 -23.00 6.58
CA VAL A 167 -34.31 -22.56 5.22
C VAL A 167 -34.04 -21.06 5.06
N LEU A 168 -34.47 -20.22 6.00
CA LEU A 168 -34.19 -18.78 5.97
C LEU A 168 -32.70 -18.50 6.04
N CYS A 169 -31.96 -19.14 6.93
CA CYS A 169 -30.50 -19.01 7.00
C CYS A 169 -29.82 -19.41 5.67
N LEU A 170 -30.26 -20.49 5.05
CA LEU A 170 -29.73 -20.96 3.76
C LEU A 170 -30.05 -19.99 2.61
N ILE A 171 -31.26 -19.42 2.59
CA ILE A 171 -31.66 -18.43 1.60
C ILE A 171 -30.79 -17.17 1.74
N VAL A 172 -30.63 -16.65 2.95
CA VAL A 172 -29.84 -15.45 3.23
C VAL A 172 -28.36 -15.72 2.93
N HIS A 173 -27.82 -16.87 3.36
CA HIS A 173 -26.45 -17.27 3.03
C HIS A 173 -26.20 -17.31 1.50
N ARG A 174 -27.13 -17.95 0.73
CA ARG A 174 -27.02 -17.99 -0.73
C ARG A 174 -27.11 -16.60 -1.37
N ARG A 175 -27.93 -15.70 -0.81
CA ARG A 175 -28.04 -14.31 -1.28
C ARG A 175 -26.73 -13.56 -1.07
N PHE A 176 -26.12 -13.64 0.12
CA PHE A 176 -24.84 -13.00 0.41
C PHE A 176 -23.70 -13.59 -0.42
N LYS A 177 -23.67 -14.91 -0.59
CA LYS A 177 -22.67 -15.56 -1.45
C LYS A 177 -22.78 -15.12 -2.91
N ARG A 178 -24.00 -14.97 -3.45
CA ARG A 178 -24.21 -14.42 -4.81
C ARG A 178 -23.87 -12.95 -4.94
N ALA A 179 -23.97 -12.20 -3.87
CA ALA A 179 -23.59 -10.79 -3.82
C ALA A 179 -22.08 -10.55 -3.58
N GLY A 180 -21.28 -11.63 -3.40
CA GLY A 180 -19.84 -11.53 -3.14
C GLY A 180 -19.49 -11.05 -1.74
N TRP A 181 -20.37 -11.28 -0.75
CA TRP A 181 -20.14 -10.90 0.65
C TRP A 181 -19.56 -12.07 1.48
N LEU A 182 -19.67 -13.29 0.97
CA LEU A 182 -19.20 -14.56 1.57
C LEU A 182 -18.47 -15.42 0.55
#